data_3c9f49a08eeb2b15acda293ca2e79448
#
_entry.id   3c9f49a08eeb2b15acda293ca2e79448
#
_cell.length_a   1.000
_cell.length_b   1.000
_cell.length_c   1.000
_cell.angle_alpha   90.00
_cell.angle_beta   90.00
_cell.angle_gamma   90.00
#
_symmetry.space_group_name_H-M   'P 1'
#
loop_
_entity.id
_entity.type
_entity.pdbx_description
1 polymer ?
#
loop_
_entity_poly.entity_id
_entity_poly.type
_entity_poly.pdbx_seq_one_letter_code
_entity_poly.pdbx_strand_id
1 'polypeptide(L)'
;MKRLSEYTNEELINLTKKEYDELIDFECMYAGAPLSIETPTYKELPSIPEPEVALYQVAGFLFEDESEAKEFLKVVNNLKSCVETDYDYYSGNSDYKYVKKRNVRQNNGITEKKVYTEETYCSVRAILKSIEDLEKYNRDVKAEYESRWAQRNVIIGDVNEAIDKARDESIKLENAVRMYKKYLELSEGNETIAQSFFSTTEYANLFPKVLEKITGQEGATNG
;
A
#
# COMPACT_ATOMS: atom_id res chain seq x y z
N MET A 1 23.58 -11.85 18.63
CA MET A 1 23.57 -10.64 17.83
C MET A 1 23.37 -9.45 18.74
N LYS A 2 23.91 -8.29 18.44
CA LYS A 2 23.76 -7.08 19.26
C LYS A 2 22.68 -6.17 18.68
N ARG A 3 22.15 -5.27 19.51
CA ARG A 3 21.14 -4.29 19.10
C ARG A 3 21.73 -3.27 18.14
N LEU A 4 20.90 -2.69 17.28
CA LEU A 4 21.31 -1.59 16.40
C LEU A 4 22.06 -0.48 17.14
N SER A 5 21.60 -0.12 18.36
CA SER A 5 22.24 0.90 19.21
C SER A 5 23.61 0.52 19.76
N GLU A 6 24.01 -0.73 19.66
CA GLU A 6 25.29 -1.25 20.17
C GLU A 6 26.36 -1.37 19.06
N TYR A 7 25.98 -1.10 17.79
CA TYR A 7 26.90 -1.09 16.69
C TYR A 7 27.69 0.22 16.62
N THR A 8 28.98 0.11 16.34
CA THR A 8 29.80 1.28 15.98
C THR A 8 29.53 1.68 14.52
N ASN A 9 29.87 2.92 14.17
CA ASN A 9 29.72 3.39 12.80
C ASN A 9 30.50 2.52 11.80
N GLU A 10 31.70 2.08 12.18
CA GLU A 10 32.54 1.23 11.33
C GLU A 10 31.90 -0.13 11.07
N GLU A 11 31.29 -0.74 12.09
CA GLU A 11 30.58 -2.02 11.95
C GLU A 11 29.34 -1.86 11.07
N LEU A 12 28.58 -0.78 11.23
CA LEU A 12 27.39 -0.51 10.42
C LEU A 12 27.73 -0.32 8.93
N ILE A 13 28.81 0.39 8.63
CA ILE A 13 29.24 0.64 7.26
C ILE A 13 29.73 -0.63 6.55
N ASN A 14 30.32 -1.54 7.32
CA ASN A 14 30.94 -2.77 6.81
C ASN A 14 30.02 -4.01 6.90
N LEU A 15 28.75 -3.86 7.24
CA LEU A 15 27.80 -4.97 7.26
C LEU A 15 27.75 -5.66 5.91
N THR A 16 27.94 -6.97 5.90
CA THR A 16 27.60 -7.80 4.75
C THR A 16 26.09 -7.88 4.58
N LYS A 17 25.62 -8.26 3.39
CA LYS A 17 24.19 -8.45 3.15
C LYS A 17 23.55 -9.42 4.15
N LYS A 18 24.26 -10.49 4.48
CA LYS A 18 23.77 -11.48 5.45
C LYS A 18 23.60 -10.89 6.86
N GLU A 19 24.63 -10.15 7.33
CA GLU A 19 24.58 -9.48 8.64
C GLU A 19 23.53 -8.40 8.70
N TYR A 20 23.31 -7.68 7.61
CA TYR A 20 22.21 -6.72 7.49
C TYR A 20 20.83 -7.38 7.63
N ASP A 21 20.59 -8.48 6.90
CA ASP A 21 19.32 -9.23 6.98
C ASP A 21 19.12 -9.80 8.40
N GLU A 22 20.17 -10.36 9.00
CA GLU A 22 20.15 -10.87 10.36
C GLU A 22 19.91 -9.77 11.41
N LEU A 23 20.44 -8.56 11.21
CA LEU A 23 20.19 -7.41 12.08
C LEU A 23 18.73 -6.97 12.01
N ILE A 24 18.16 -6.89 10.81
CA ILE A 24 16.73 -6.57 10.65
C ILE A 24 15.86 -7.61 11.37
N ASP A 25 16.14 -8.89 11.18
CA ASP A 25 15.36 -9.95 11.81
C ASP A 25 15.50 -9.92 13.35
N PHE A 26 16.68 -9.59 13.85
CA PHE A 26 16.91 -9.43 15.30
C PHE A 26 16.14 -8.24 15.87
N GLU A 27 16.17 -7.08 15.21
CA GLU A 27 15.41 -5.90 15.63
C GLU A 27 13.90 -6.12 15.50
N CYS A 28 13.44 -6.81 14.45
CA CYS A 28 12.03 -7.22 14.32
C CYS A 28 11.61 -8.10 15.49
N MET A 29 12.41 -9.11 15.84
CA MET A 29 12.13 -10.00 16.97
C MET A 29 12.05 -9.23 18.29
N TYR A 30 12.96 -8.28 18.50
CA TYR A 30 12.99 -7.47 19.71
C TYR A 30 11.80 -6.51 19.82
N ALA A 31 11.37 -5.94 18.69
CA ALA A 31 10.23 -5.04 18.60
C ALA A 31 8.87 -5.78 18.55
N GLY A 32 8.87 -7.12 18.47
CA GLY A 32 7.66 -7.91 18.27
C GLY A 32 7.04 -7.75 16.86
N ALA A 33 7.84 -7.30 15.89
CA ALA A 33 7.43 -7.20 14.50
C ALA A 33 7.61 -8.56 13.78
N PRO A 34 6.86 -8.82 12.69
CA PRO A 34 6.93 -10.08 11.98
C PRO A 34 8.29 -10.28 11.29
N LEU A 35 8.89 -11.45 11.47
CA LEU A 35 10.15 -11.85 10.84
C LEU A 35 9.96 -12.17 9.35
N SER A 36 8.84 -12.80 9.02
CA SER A 36 8.43 -13.10 7.65
C SER A 36 6.99 -12.70 7.42
N ILE A 37 6.68 -12.33 6.19
CA ILE A 37 5.34 -11.91 5.80
C ILE A 37 4.95 -12.75 4.59
N GLU A 38 4.05 -13.70 4.83
CA GLU A 38 3.52 -14.55 3.76
C GLU A 38 2.52 -13.76 2.92
N THR A 39 2.55 -14.00 1.60
CA THR A 39 1.58 -13.42 0.68
C THR A 39 0.17 -13.92 1.05
N PRO A 40 -0.79 -13.03 1.22
CA PRO A 40 -2.13 -13.43 1.64
C PRO A 40 -2.85 -14.21 0.54
N THR A 41 -3.61 -15.21 0.97
CA THR A 41 -4.51 -15.95 0.08
C THR A 41 -5.91 -15.34 0.15
N TYR A 42 -6.35 -14.78 -0.96
CA TYR A 42 -7.70 -14.23 -1.09
C TYR A 42 -8.71 -15.32 -1.47
N LYS A 43 -9.93 -15.19 -0.97
CA LYS A 43 -11.03 -16.07 -1.36
C LYS A 43 -11.67 -15.56 -2.63
N GLU A 44 -11.97 -16.49 -3.55
CA GLU A 44 -12.68 -16.18 -4.79
C GLU A 44 -14.15 -15.83 -4.49
N LEU A 45 -14.65 -14.85 -5.24
CA LEU A 45 -16.04 -14.45 -5.13
C LEU A 45 -16.90 -15.32 -6.07
N PRO A 46 -18.05 -15.83 -5.59
CA PRO A 46 -18.94 -16.57 -6.44
C PRO A 46 -19.55 -15.66 -7.53
N SER A 47 -19.80 -16.24 -8.69
CA SER A 47 -20.49 -15.55 -9.79
C SER A 47 -21.98 -15.43 -9.49
N ILE A 48 -22.55 -14.26 -9.83
CA ILE A 48 -23.99 -14.03 -9.75
C ILE A 48 -24.60 -14.53 -11.06
N PRO A 49 -25.60 -15.45 -11.02
CA PRO A 49 -26.29 -15.88 -12.24
C PRO A 49 -26.97 -14.71 -12.95
N GLU A 50 -27.11 -14.80 -14.27
CA GLU A 50 -27.82 -13.78 -15.01
C GLU A 50 -29.32 -13.91 -14.82
N PRO A 51 -30.08 -12.77 -14.82
CA PRO A 51 -31.54 -12.81 -14.77
C PRO A 51 -32.14 -13.56 -15.96
N GLU A 52 -33.11 -14.43 -15.70
CA GLU A 52 -33.66 -15.35 -16.70
C GLU A 52 -34.90 -14.78 -17.40
N VAL A 53 -35.61 -13.86 -16.73
CA VAL A 53 -36.89 -13.35 -17.23
C VAL A 53 -36.71 -11.91 -17.71
N ALA A 54 -37.11 -11.65 -18.95
CA ALA A 54 -37.22 -10.30 -19.50
C ALA A 54 -38.65 -9.78 -19.31
N LEU A 55 -38.78 -8.60 -18.67
CA LEU A 55 -40.02 -7.87 -18.60
C LEU A 55 -39.94 -6.60 -19.43
N TYR A 56 -41.00 -6.25 -20.09
CA TYR A 56 -41.14 -5.08 -20.95
C TYR A 56 -41.95 -4.02 -20.27
N GLN A 57 -41.36 -2.87 -19.94
CA GLN A 57 -42.05 -1.77 -19.28
C GLN A 57 -42.46 -0.72 -20.31
N VAL A 58 -43.75 -0.34 -20.27
CA VAL A 58 -44.35 0.74 -21.07
C VAL A 58 -45.23 1.61 -20.16
N ALA A 59 -44.94 2.90 -20.05
CA ALA A 59 -45.72 3.84 -19.26
C ALA A 59 -46.00 3.38 -17.79
N GLY A 60 -45.00 2.69 -17.17
CA GLY A 60 -45.12 2.17 -15.80
C GLY A 60 -45.72 0.77 -15.67
N PHE A 61 -46.31 0.22 -16.73
CA PHE A 61 -46.86 -1.14 -16.75
C PHE A 61 -45.80 -2.15 -17.19
N LEU A 62 -45.87 -3.36 -16.63
CA LEU A 62 -44.94 -4.45 -16.93
C LEU A 62 -45.68 -5.53 -17.72
N PHE A 63 -45.04 -6.05 -18.77
CA PHE A 63 -45.51 -7.08 -19.65
C PHE A 63 -44.47 -8.21 -19.72
N GLU A 64 -44.94 -9.45 -19.79
CA GLU A 64 -44.08 -10.62 -19.98
C GLU A 64 -43.77 -10.83 -21.45
N ASP A 65 -44.64 -10.38 -22.35
CA ASP A 65 -44.53 -10.48 -23.81
C ASP A 65 -44.21 -9.11 -24.42
N GLU A 66 -43.21 -9.08 -25.28
CA GLU A 66 -42.83 -7.87 -26.01
C GLU A 66 -43.93 -7.41 -26.99
N SER A 67 -44.71 -8.33 -27.53
CA SER A 67 -45.79 -8.01 -28.45
C SER A 67 -46.90 -7.27 -27.76
N GLU A 68 -47.29 -7.72 -26.59
CA GLU A 68 -48.29 -7.06 -25.76
C GLU A 68 -47.83 -5.65 -25.32
N ALA A 69 -46.54 -5.51 -24.94
CA ALA A 69 -45.94 -4.21 -24.65
C ALA A 69 -45.98 -3.27 -25.87
N LYS A 70 -45.73 -3.78 -27.07
CA LYS A 70 -45.79 -3.00 -28.32
C LYS A 70 -47.21 -2.57 -28.66
N GLU A 71 -48.20 -3.44 -28.42
CA GLU A 71 -49.61 -3.09 -28.62
C GLU A 71 -50.06 -2.02 -27.63
N PHE A 72 -49.68 -2.20 -26.38
CA PHE A 72 -49.98 -1.19 -25.34
C PHE A 72 -49.30 0.14 -25.64
N LEU A 73 -48.08 0.15 -26.12
CA LEU A 73 -47.36 1.37 -26.52
C LEU A 73 -48.10 2.13 -27.63
N LYS A 74 -48.73 1.40 -28.59
CA LYS A 74 -49.54 2.04 -29.61
C LYS A 74 -50.74 2.78 -29.01
N VAL A 75 -51.37 2.18 -28.00
CA VAL A 75 -52.48 2.80 -27.26
C VAL A 75 -52.02 4.04 -26.52
N VAL A 76 -50.90 3.91 -25.79
CA VAL A 76 -50.29 5.01 -25.03
C VAL A 76 -49.87 6.19 -25.90
N ASN A 77 -49.27 5.91 -27.06
CA ASN A 77 -48.86 6.96 -28.01
C ASN A 77 -50.05 7.68 -28.65
N ASN A 78 -51.21 7.08 -28.66
CA ASN A 78 -52.46 7.72 -29.08
C ASN A 78 -53.10 8.59 -27.97
N LEU A 79 -52.65 8.46 -26.72
CA LEU A 79 -53.07 9.29 -25.60
C LEU A 79 -52.13 10.49 -25.50
N LYS A 80 -52.57 11.70 -25.84
CA LYS A 80 -51.79 12.94 -25.92
C LYS A 80 -51.13 13.44 -24.63
N SER A 81 -51.00 12.62 -23.57
CA SER A 81 -50.50 13.05 -22.25
C SER A 81 -49.74 11.96 -21.49
N CYS A 82 -48.88 11.16 -22.13
CA CYS A 82 -48.02 10.26 -21.38
C CYS A 82 -46.68 10.95 -21.09
N VAL A 83 -46.45 11.19 -19.81
CA VAL A 83 -45.12 11.58 -19.29
C VAL A 83 -44.39 10.28 -18.97
N GLU A 84 -43.31 10.01 -19.66
CA GLU A 84 -42.37 8.95 -19.24
C GLU A 84 -41.76 9.39 -17.91
N THR A 85 -42.15 8.71 -16.83
CA THR A 85 -41.47 8.83 -15.55
C THR A 85 -40.55 7.65 -15.41
N ASP A 86 -39.23 7.94 -15.32
CA ASP A 86 -38.21 6.96 -15.03
C ASP A 86 -38.29 6.62 -13.55
N TYR A 87 -39.07 5.62 -13.19
CA TYR A 87 -39.13 5.13 -11.83
C TYR A 87 -38.21 3.95 -11.63
N ASP A 88 -37.32 4.06 -10.62
CA ASP A 88 -36.65 2.90 -10.03
C ASP A 88 -37.70 2.02 -9.34
N TYR A 89 -38.28 1.06 -10.08
CA TYR A 89 -39.38 0.32 -9.58
C TYR A 89 -38.97 -0.95 -8.85
N TYR A 90 -39.27 -0.99 -7.55
CA TYR A 90 -39.55 -2.24 -6.85
C TYR A 90 -40.93 -2.70 -7.31
N SER A 91 -40.98 -3.73 -8.13
CA SER A 91 -42.29 -4.28 -8.48
C SER A 91 -42.98 -4.78 -7.22
N GLY A 92 -44.10 -4.21 -6.89
CA GLY A 92 -44.95 -4.70 -5.82
C GLY A 92 -45.64 -6.02 -6.15
N ASN A 93 -45.32 -6.64 -7.27
CA ASN A 93 -45.83 -7.96 -7.63
C ASN A 93 -44.90 -9.02 -7.03
N SER A 94 -45.48 -9.94 -6.25
CA SER A 94 -44.77 -10.93 -5.45
C SER A 94 -43.88 -11.87 -6.26
N ASP A 95 -44.10 -12.02 -7.55
CA ASP A 95 -43.49 -13.07 -8.35
C ASP A 95 -42.15 -12.64 -8.99
N TYR A 96 -41.86 -11.33 -9.07
CA TYR A 96 -40.64 -10.82 -9.71
C TYR A 96 -39.95 -9.78 -8.85
N LYS A 97 -38.70 -10.08 -8.52
CA LYS A 97 -37.80 -9.15 -7.83
C LYS A 97 -36.49 -9.04 -8.58
N TYR A 98 -36.00 -7.84 -8.86
CA TYR A 98 -34.70 -7.71 -9.46
C TYR A 98 -33.66 -7.17 -8.46
N VAL A 99 -32.45 -7.65 -8.64
CA VAL A 99 -31.35 -7.39 -7.71
C VAL A 99 -30.47 -6.22 -8.17
N LYS A 100 -30.41 -5.93 -9.45
CA LYS A 100 -29.57 -4.86 -10.00
C LYS A 100 -30.13 -4.31 -11.31
N LYS A 101 -30.19 -2.97 -11.40
CA LYS A 101 -30.47 -2.28 -12.65
C LYS A 101 -29.28 -2.52 -13.62
N ARG A 102 -29.47 -3.31 -14.65
CA ARG A 102 -28.54 -3.36 -15.79
C ARG A 102 -29.13 -2.56 -16.93
N ASN A 103 -28.24 -1.97 -17.72
CA ASN A 103 -28.53 -1.12 -18.87
C ASN A 103 -29.86 -1.40 -19.54
N VAL A 104 -30.76 -0.48 -19.31
CA VAL A 104 -32.07 -0.49 -19.91
C VAL A 104 -31.91 -0.17 -21.38
N ARG A 105 -32.28 -1.08 -22.25
CA ARG A 105 -32.38 -0.82 -23.68
C ARG A 105 -33.72 -0.14 -23.93
N GLN A 106 -33.69 1.16 -24.14
CA GLN A 106 -34.87 1.85 -24.66
C GLN A 106 -35.01 1.49 -26.16
N ASN A 107 -36.09 0.83 -26.50
CA ASN A 107 -36.48 0.58 -27.87
C ASN A 107 -37.88 1.19 -28.06
N ASN A 108 -37.97 2.34 -28.70
CA ASN A 108 -39.22 3.02 -29.05
C ASN A 108 -40.22 3.22 -27.90
N GLY A 109 -39.76 3.58 -26.70
CA GLY A 109 -40.62 3.79 -25.51
C GLY A 109 -40.91 2.54 -24.71
N ILE A 110 -40.36 1.38 -25.10
CA ILE A 110 -40.38 0.14 -24.37
C ILE A 110 -39.04 -0.01 -23.64
N THR A 111 -39.09 -0.29 -22.36
CA THR A 111 -37.91 -0.54 -21.53
C THR A 111 -37.89 -2.03 -21.18
N GLU A 112 -36.86 -2.74 -21.64
CA GLU A 112 -36.62 -4.12 -21.22
C GLU A 112 -35.98 -4.15 -19.84
N LYS A 113 -36.56 -4.90 -18.90
CA LYS A 113 -36.01 -5.16 -17.57
C LYS A 113 -35.76 -6.65 -17.43
N LYS A 114 -34.55 -7.04 -17.08
CA LYS A 114 -34.24 -8.41 -16.69
C LYS A 114 -34.43 -8.59 -15.19
N VAL A 115 -35.25 -9.53 -14.81
CA VAL A 115 -35.61 -9.84 -13.44
C VAL A 115 -35.37 -11.32 -13.11
N TYR A 116 -35.23 -11.62 -11.84
CA TYR A 116 -35.19 -13.00 -11.35
C TYR A 116 -36.62 -13.45 -10.97
N THR A 117 -36.91 -14.72 -11.16
CA THR A 117 -38.04 -15.35 -10.48
C THR A 117 -37.84 -15.31 -8.96
N GLU A 118 -38.88 -15.52 -8.18
CA GLU A 118 -38.77 -15.46 -6.71
C GLU A 118 -37.81 -16.51 -6.15
N GLU A 119 -37.82 -17.72 -6.72
CA GLU A 119 -36.90 -18.81 -6.35
C GLU A 119 -35.44 -18.46 -6.64
N THR A 120 -35.17 -18.01 -7.87
CA THR A 120 -33.80 -17.58 -8.28
C THR A 120 -33.37 -16.35 -7.49
N TYR A 121 -34.25 -15.41 -7.19
CA TYR A 121 -33.95 -14.24 -6.38
C TYR A 121 -33.48 -14.61 -4.96
N CYS A 122 -34.14 -15.58 -4.32
CA CYS A 122 -33.72 -16.05 -3.00
C CYS A 122 -32.30 -16.62 -3.00
N SER A 123 -31.98 -17.40 -4.05
CA SER A 123 -30.63 -17.96 -4.26
C SER A 123 -29.59 -16.85 -4.53
N VAL A 124 -29.93 -15.89 -5.38
CA VAL A 124 -29.05 -14.74 -5.69
C VAL A 124 -28.81 -13.88 -4.46
N ARG A 125 -29.85 -13.68 -3.62
CA ARG A 125 -29.71 -12.92 -2.36
C ARG A 125 -28.75 -13.61 -1.39
N ALA A 126 -28.77 -14.95 -1.30
CA ALA A 126 -27.84 -15.71 -0.49
C ALA A 126 -26.40 -15.58 -1.02
N ILE A 127 -26.23 -15.64 -2.35
CA ILE A 127 -24.93 -15.41 -3.03
C ILE A 127 -24.39 -14.00 -2.73
N LEU A 128 -25.23 -12.97 -2.86
CA LEU A 128 -24.83 -11.58 -2.58
C LEU A 128 -24.37 -11.40 -1.13
N LYS A 129 -25.07 -12.00 -0.17
CA LYS A 129 -24.65 -11.98 1.23
C LYS A 129 -23.28 -12.67 1.42
N SER A 130 -23.11 -13.83 0.77
CA SER A 130 -21.81 -14.53 0.77
C SER A 130 -20.70 -13.70 0.16
N ILE A 131 -20.97 -12.94 -0.91
CA ILE A 131 -20.00 -12.02 -1.53
C ILE A 131 -19.60 -10.93 -0.53
N GLU A 132 -20.56 -10.31 0.15
CA GLU A 132 -20.27 -9.27 1.15
C GLU A 132 -19.36 -9.79 2.28
N ASP A 133 -19.64 -11.00 2.78
CA ASP A 133 -18.84 -11.64 3.82
C ASP A 133 -17.42 -11.97 3.32
N LEU A 134 -17.28 -12.47 2.07
CA LEU A 134 -16.00 -12.78 1.44
C LEU A 134 -15.19 -11.53 1.12
N GLU A 135 -15.82 -10.48 0.63
CA GLU A 135 -15.17 -9.19 0.39
C GLU A 135 -14.68 -8.57 1.69
N LYS A 136 -15.46 -8.69 2.78
CA LYS A 136 -15.02 -8.26 4.11
C LYS A 136 -13.78 -9.05 4.54
N TYR A 137 -13.83 -10.38 4.45
CA TYR A 137 -12.68 -11.23 4.77
C TYR A 137 -11.44 -10.83 3.97
N ASN A 138 -11.56 -10.66 2.66
CA ASN A 138 -10.44 -10.28 1.80
C ASN A 138 -9.88 -8.89 2.17
N ARG A 139 -10.73 -7.92 2.54
CA ARG A 139 -10.29 -6.62 3.04
C ARG A 139 -9.54 -6.74 4.36
N ASP A 140 -10.03 -7.54 5.30
CA ASP A 140 -9.41 -7.73 6.61
C ASP A 140 -8.03 -8.40 6.47
N VAL A 141 -7.93 -9.43 5.62
CA VAL A 141 -6.66 -10.12 5.30
C VAL A 141 -5.66 -9.16 4.63
N LYS A 142 -6.13 -8.31 3.72
CA LYS A 142 -5.28 -7.29 3.08
C LYS A 142 -4.78 -6.27 4.09
N ALA A 143 -5.66 -5.77 4.96
CA ALA A 143 -5.28 -4.80 5.99
C ALA A 143 -4.26 -5.37 6.99
N GLU A 144 -4.43 -6.62 7.39
CA GLU A 144 -3.46 -7.32 8.25
C GLU A 144 -2.08 -7.44 7.56
N TYR A 145 -2.06 -7.85 6.30
CA TYR A 145 -0.84 -7.94 5.50
C TYR A 145 -0.12 -6.59 5.38
N GLU A 146 -0.85 -5.54 5.05
CA GLU A 146 -0.30 -4.18 4.94
C GLU A 146 0.23 -3.67 6.30
N SER A 147 -0.49 -3.98 7.40
CA SER A 147 -0.05 -3.63 8.75
C SER A 147 1.26 -4.32 9.14
N ARG A 148 1.40 -5.61 8.83
CA ARG A 148 2.64 -6.38 9.08
C ARG A 148 3.82 -5.83 8.28
N TRP A 149 3.59 -5.47 7.02
CA TRP A 149 4.60 -4.82 6.19
C TRP A 149 5.01 -3.45 6.73
N ALA A 150 4.05 -2.65 7.16
CA ALA A 150 4.33 -1.34 7.73
C ALA A 150 5.23 -1.45 8.98
N GLN A 151 4.95 -2.41 9.88
CA GLN A 151 5.77 -2.63 11.08
C GLN A 151 7.21 -3.02 10.72
N ARG A 152 7.40 -3.96 9.77
CA ARG A 152 8.74 -4.37 9.34
C ARG A 152 9.48 -3.24 8.61
N ASN A 153 8.80 -2.47 7.79
CA ASN A 153 9.38 -1.35 7.04
C ASN A 153 9.89 -0.23 7.95
N VAL A 154 9.25 0.03 9.09
CA VAL A 154 9.77 0.98 10.09
C VAL A 154 11.16 0.54 10.55
N ILE A 155 11.32 -0.73 10.92
CA ILE A 155 12.61 -1.26 11.39
C ILE A 155 13.67 -1.22 10.29
N ILE A 156 13.31 -1.59 9.07
CA ILE A 156 14.21 -1.46 7.91
C ILE A 156 14.62 0.00 7.72
N GLY A 157 13.69 0.93 7.87
CA GLY A 157 13.95 2.38 7.82
C GLY A 157 14.97 2.81 8.87
N ASP A 158 14.75 2.42 10.14
CA ASP A 158 15.63 2.76 11.25
C ASP A 158 17.05 2.22 11.05
N VAL A 159 17.18 0.97 10.58
CA VAL A 159 18.50 0.38 10.27
C VAL A 159 19.20 1.13 9.14
N ASN A 160 18.48 1.45 8.07
CA ASN A 160 19.03 2.20 6.94
C ASN A 160 19.46 3.61 7.35
N GLU A 161 18.63 4.32 8.12
CA GLU A 161 18.97 5.66 8.65
C GLU A 161 20.24 5.63 9.50
N ALA A 162 20.38 4.60 10.35
CA ALA A 162 21.58 4.43 11.15
C ALA A 162 22.85 4.19 10.29
N ILE A 163 22.73 3.37 9.25
CA ILE A 163 23.84 3.12 8.31
C ILE A 163 24.21 4.39 7.54
N ASP A 164 23.23 5.11 7.03
CA ASP A 164 23.47 6.34 6.26
C ASP A 164 24.10 7.43 7.15
N LYS A 165 23.61 7.57 8.38
CA LYS A 165 24.23 8.45 9.36
C LYS A 165 25.67 8.06 9.68
N ALA A 166 25.95 6.78 9.85
CA ALA A 166 27.29 6.27 10.08
C ALA A 166 28.26 6.60 8.91
N ARG A 167 27.75 6.44 7.66
CA ARG A 167 28.51 6.82 6.44
C ARG A 167 28.81 8.31 6.40
N ASP A 168 27.81 9.15 6.64
CA ASP A 168 27.97 10.60 6.65
C ASP A 168 28.97 11.06 7.70
N GLU A 169 28.93 10.48 8.90
CA GLU A 169 29.89 10.76 9.96
C GLU A 169 31.30 10.30 9.59
N SER A 170 31.43 9.14 8.94
CA SER A 170 32.73 8.65 8.44
C SER A 170 33.31 9.57 7.38
N ILE A 171 32.51 9.99 6.39
CA ILE A 171 32.94 10.94 5.35
C ILE A 171 33.38 12.27 5.95
N LYS A 172 32.62 12.80 6.93
CA LYS A 172 32.99 14.02 7.64
C LYS A 172 34.31 13.87 8.37
N LEU A 173 34.52 12.75 9.05
CA LEU A 173 35.77 12.48 9.76
C LEU A 173 36.96 12.35 8.78
N GLU A 174 36.79 11.66 7.64
CA GLU A 174 37.84 11.56 6.63
C GLU A 174 38.20 12.92 6.05
N ASN A 175 37.21 13.76 5.76
CA ASN A 175 37.47 15.12 5.30
C ASN A 175 38.19 15.95 6.35
N ALA A 176 37.82 15.82 7.63
CA ALA A 176 38.48 16.47 8.74
C ALA A 176 39.96 16.02 8.87
N VAL A 177 40.21 14.71 8.77
CA VAL A 177 41.58 14.15 8.77
C VAL A 177 42.41 14.70 7.60
N ARG A 178 41.84 14.73 6.40
CA ARG A 178 42.51 15.26 5.21
C ARG A 178 42.82 16.75 5.37
N MET A 179 41.89 17.52 5.93
CA MET A 179 42.10 18.94 6.17
C MET A 179 43.16 19.20 7.22
N TYR A 180 43.18 18.44 8.32
CA TYR A 180 44.18 18.58 9.36
C TYR A 180 45.59 18.19 8.86
N LYS A 181 45.71 17.10 8.09
CA LYS A 181 47.00 16.73 7.43
C LYS A 181 47.53 17.86 6.55
N LYS A 182 46.66 18.51 5.77
CA LYS A 182 47.04 19.67 4.95
C LYS A 182 47.53 20.85 5.77
N TYR A 183 46.89 21.12 6.94
CA TYR A 183 47.40 22.17 7.83
C TYR A 183 48.72 21.82 8.49
N LEU A 184 48.97 20.55 8.82
CA LEU A 184 50.27 20.08 9.30
C LEU A 184 51.37 20.31 8.24
N GLU A 185 51.09 19.98 6.99
CA GLU A 185 52.02 20.26 5.88
C GLU A 185 52.32 21.74 5.73
N LEU A 186 51.29 22.58 5.72
CA LEU A 186 51.40 24.04 5.60
C LEU A 186 52.13 24.70 6.79
N SER A 187 52.07 24.08 7.95
CA SER A 187 52.74 24.54 9.18
C SER A 187 54.11 23.90 9.39
N GLU A 188 54.68 23.26 8.36
CA GLU A 188 55.97 22.54 8.41
C GLU A 188 56.06 21.53 9.55
N GLY A 189 54.91 20.86 9.87
CA GLY A 189 54.82 19.89 10.97
C GLY A 189 54.55 20.50 12.36
N ASN A 190 54.31 21.80 12.46
CA ASN A 190 54.01 22.43 13.73
C ASN A 190 52.53 22.18 14.14
N GLU A 191 52.34 21.21 15.01
CA GLU A 191 51.00 20.78 15.47
C GLU A 191 50.18 21.90 16.11
N THR A 192 50.81 22.80 16.90
CA THR A 192 50.13 23.91 17.56
C THR A 192 49.53 24.89 16.56
N ILE A 193 50.30 25.19 15.48
CA ILE A 193 49.84 26.07 14.43
C ILE A 193 48.74 25.37 13.62
N ALA A 194 48.92 24.09 13.24
CA ALA A 194 47.95 23.30 12.51
C ALA A 194 46.63 23.20 13.30
N GLN A 195 46.68 22.95 14.60
CA GLN A 195 45.52 22.91 15.47
C GLN A 195 44.78 24.24 15.54
N SER A 196 45.54 25.35 15.59
CA SER A 196 44.96 26.71 15.58
C SER A 196 44.14 26.96 14.32
N PHE A 197 44.70 26.59 13.15
CA PHE A 197 43.96 26.69 11.87
C PHE A 197 42.75 25.74 11.82
N PHE A 198 42.90 24.50 12.27
CA PHE A 198 41.80 23.52 12.27
C PHE A 198 40.65 23.95 13.17
N SER A 199 40.94 24.60 14.31
CA SER A 199 39.91 25.08 15.26
C SER A 199 38.97 26.14 14.64
N THR A 200 39.33 26.78 13.56
CA THR A 200 38.50 27.74 12.85
C THR A 200 37.57 27.09 11.77
N THR A 201 37.70 25.79 11.56
CA THR A 201 36.92 25.07 10.57
C THR A 201 35.61 24.52 11.13
N GLU A 202 34.70 24.13 10.26
CA GLU A 202 33.45 23.42 10.63
C GLU A 202 33.70 22.05 11.30
N TYR A 203 34.91 21.51 11.18
CA TYR A 203 35.33 20.23 11.77
C TYR A 203 36.02 20.36 13.12
N ALA A 204 36.08 21.54 13.72
CA ALA A 204 36.79 21.79 14.98
C ALA A 204 36.39 20.81 16.10
N ASN A 205 35.09 20.48 16.20
CA ASN A 205 34.54 19.54 17.16
C ASN A 205 34.99 18.08 16.95
N LEU A 206 35.50 17.73 15.75
CA LEU A 206 35.98 16.39 15.42
C LEU A 206 37.46 16.20 15.74
N PHE A 207 38.17 17.26 16.23
CA PHE A 207 39.60 17.24 16.47
C PHE A 207 40.10 16.05 17.33
N PRO A 208 39.43 15.66 18.42
CA PRO A 208 39.84 14.49 19.20
C PRO A 208 39.83 13.18 18.38
N LYS A 209 38.78 12.97 17.59
CA LYS A 209 38.68 11.79 16.70
C LYS A 209 39.68 11.83 15.56
N VAL A 210 40.02 13.02 15.07
CA VAL A 210 41.03 13.21 14.03
C VAL A 210 42.41 12.80 14.55
N LEU A 211 42.78 13.23 15.75
CA LEU A 211 44.03 12.83 16.39
C LEU A 211 44.11 11.32 16.61
N GLU A 212 43.05 10.72 17.16
CA GLU A 212 42.99 9.27 17.35
C GLU A 212 43.22 8.50 16.07
N LYS A 213 42.57 8.93 14.97
CA LYS A 213 42.69 8.27 13.66
C LYS A 213 44.11 8.44 13.04
N ILE A 214 44.80 9.55 13.29
CA ILE A 214 46.16 9.78 12.78
C ILE A 214 47.16 9.00 13.61
N THR A 215 47.10 9.06 14.94
CA THR A 215 48.03 8.35 15.82
C THR A 215 47.86 6.84 15.78
N GLY A 216 46.61 6.35 15.61
CA GLY A 216 46.33 4.93 15.43
C GLY A 216 46.85 4.35 14.10
N GLN A 217 46.98 5.16 13.03
CA GLN A 217 47.56 4.74 11.76
C GLN A 217 49.10 4.67 11.83
N GLU A 218 49.77 5.50 12.62
CA GLU A 218 51.23 5.44 12.78
C GLU A 218 51.69 4.20 13.56
N GLY A 219 50.86 3.68 14.45
CA GLY A 219 51.13 2.41 15.17
C GLY A 219 51.03 1.15 14.31
N ALA A 220 50.25 1.18 13.22
CA ALA A 220 50.04 0.03 12.33
C ALA A 220 51.08 -0.10 11.20
N THR A 221 51.87 0.94 10.94
CA THR A 221 52.90 0.95 9.87
C THR A 221 54.30 0.59 10.35
N ASN A 222 54.52 0.39 11.66
CA ASN A 222 55.83 0.07 12.26
C ASN A 222 55.87 -1.36 12.88
N GLY A 223 55.02 -2.29 12.43
CA GLY A 223 55.01 -3.69 12.87
C GLY A 223 55.43 -4.67 11.79
#